data_2c23f832201516a3b8df1ab5ca61c908
#
_entry.id   2c23f832201516a3b8df1ab5ca61c908
#
_cell.length_a   1.000
_cell.length_b   1.000
_cell.length_c   1.000
_cell.angle_alpha   90.00
_cell.angle_beta   90.00
_cell.angle_gamma   90.00
#
_symmetry.space_group_name_H-M   'P 1'
#
loop_
_entity.id
_entity.type
_entity.pdbx_description
1 polymer ?
#
loop_
_entity_poly.entity_id
_entity_poly.type
_entity_poly.pdbx_seq_one_letter_code
_entity_poly.pdbx_strand_id
1 'polypeptide(L)'
;MDARTFDLDLILAEDNLVVCESEFEESGYAACLIRTPAQSGIMIAGNQEPGRRRFSLAHELGHYHIPSHQAVGSTLMCADSALRTRSSDAARIEWEANDFATELLMPFRLFSRDVERRDVSFKTVATLSSSDMYNVSLTAAAWRLVETCREVCALVVSIDGKVAWSVRSNSWRLPLPDVGRPVPVGTMAAAVLQGERPLSRAEALDPLTWLSSADGRWVASEDLRLFESTHAIPRLNQIISLLWVHES
;
A
#
# COMPACT_ATOMS: atom_id res chain seq x y z
N MET A 1 -21.54 15.68 1.14
CA MET A 1 -20.29 15.15 1.70
C MET A 1 -19.50 14.56 0.53
N ASP A 2 -18.24 14.94 0.32
CA ASP A 2 -17.41 14.34 -0.73
C ASP A 2 -17.03 12.93 -0.26
N ALA A 3 -17.26 11.93 -1.09
CA ALA A 3 -16.93 10.53 -0.77
C ALA A 3 -15.42 10.27 -0.62
N ARG A 4 -14.56 11.24 -1.00
CA ARG A 4 -13.11 11.16 -0.80
C ARG A 4 -12.69 11.49 0.63
N THR A 5 -13.41 12.38 1.29
CA THR A 5 -13.04 12.98 2.59
C THR A 5 -14.11 12.76 3.65
N PHE A 6 -14.82 11.63 3.60
CA PHE A 6 -15.82 11.33 4.63
C PHE A 6 -15.17 11.15 6.01
N ASP A 7 -15.93 11.50 7.03
CA ASP A 7 -15.52 11.37 8.42
C ASP A 7 -15.73 9.93 8.91
N LEU A 8 -14.62 9.24 9.17
CA LEU A 8 -14.63 7.85 9.67
C LEU A 8 -15.18 7.78 11.10
N ASP A 9 -15.00 8.86 11.90
CA ASP A 9 -15.46 8.90 13.28
C ASP A 9 -17.01 8.86 13.36
N LEU A 10 -17.71 9.32 12.32
CA LEU A 10 -19.16 9.17 12.24
C LEU A 10 -19.59 7.71 12.14
N ILE A 11 -18.88 6.89 11.37
CA ILE A 11 -19.16 5.45 11.24
C ILE A 11 -18.87 4.75 12.57
N LEU A 12 -17.73 5.06 13.18
CA LEU A 12 -17.35 4.50 14.49
C LEU A 12 -18.38 4.84 15.57
N ALA A 13 -18.90 6.08 15.57
CA ALA A 13 -19.94 6.50 16.50
C ALA A 13 -21.30 5.82 16.25
N GLU A 14 -21.70 5.64 14.98
CA GLU A 14 -22.92 4.93 14.60
C GLU A 14 -22.88 3.45 15.03
N ASP A 15 -21.71 2.81 14.89
CA ASP A 15 -21.45 1.44 15.34
C ASP A 15 -21.24 1.32 16.86
N ASN A 16 -21.25 2.43 17.58
CA ASN A 16 -20.96 2.50 19.02
C ASN A 16 -19.59 1.88 19.41
N LEU A 17 -18.59 2.09 18.53
CA LEU A 17 -17.22 1.64 18.74
C LEU A 17 -16.41 2.71 19.46
N VAL A 18 -15.83 2.35 20.60
CA VAL A 18 -14.91 3.23 21.34
C VAL A 18 -13.50 3.06 20.79
N VAL A 19 -12.85 4.19 20.46
CA VAL A 19 -11.45 4.19 20.04
C VAL A 19 -10.58 4.62 21.21
N CYS A 20 -9.60 3.78 21.60
CA CYS A 20 -8.62 4.07 22.63
C CYS A 20 -7.22 4.08 22.03
N GLU A 21 -6.43 5.09 22.33
CA GLU A 21 -5.02 5.14 21.96
C GLU A 21 -4.16 4.39 22.97
N SER A 22 -3.23 3.58 22.46
CA SER A 22 -2.27 2.81 23.24
C SER A 22 -0.90 3.48 23.18
N GLU A 23 -0.24 3.63 24.32
CA GLU A 23 1.15 4.09 24.41
C GLU A 23 2.18 2.99 24.08
N PHE A 24 1.75 1.78 23.75
CA PHE A 24 2.65 0.66 23.46
C PHE A 24 3.31 0.82 22.08
N GLU A 25 4.49 1.42 22.06
CA GLU A 25 5.32 1.58 20.85
C GLU A 25 6.00 0.27 20.39
N GLU A 26 6.12 -0.71 21.28
CA GLU A 26 6.94 -1.93 21.05
C GLU A 26 6.17 -3.15 20.53
N SER A 27 4.84 -3.08 20.41
CA SER A 27 4.05 -4.31 20.17
C SER A 27 4.01 -4.78 18.71
N GLY A 28 4.50 -3.98 17.75
CA GLY A 28 4.41 -4.32 16.32
C GLY A 28 2.98 -4.35 15.76
N TYR A 29 1.99 -3.89 16.54
CA TYR A 29 0.59 -3.80 16.14
C TYR A 29 0.20 -2.37 15.78
N ALA A 30 -0.53 -2.23 14.68
CA ALA A 30 -1.07 -0.93 14.25
C ALA A 30 -2.40 -0.61 14.95
N ALA A 31 -3.29 -1.58 15.04
CA ALA A 31 -4.57 -1.53 15.73
C ALA A 31 -5.02 -2.93 16.17
N CYS A 32 -6.11 -2.97 16.93
CA CYS A 32 -6.69 -4.23 17.42
C CYS A 32 -8.17 -4.00 17.74
N LEU A 33 -9.04 -4.82 17.18
CA LEU A 33 -10.46 -4.87 17.53
C LEU A 33 -10.67 -5.73 18.78
N ILE A 34 -11.30 -5.16 19.78
CA ILE A 34 -11.65 -5.83 21.04
C ILE A 34 -13.17 -5.95 21.11
N ARG A 35 -13.67 -7.16 21.29
CA ARG A 35 -15.10 -7.44 21.48
C ARG A 35 -15.34 -7.94 22.89
N THR A 36 -16.26 -7.28 23.61
CA THR A 36 -16.74 -7.75 24.89
C THR A 36 -18.26 -7.92 24.85
N PRO A 37 -18.88 -8.66 25.76
CA PRO A 37 -20.33 -8.78 25.82
C PRO A 37 -21.06 -7.44 26.03
N ALA A 38 -20.39 -6.45 26.63
CA ALA A 38 -20.97 -5.14 26.91
C ALA A 38 -20.76 -4.13 25.80
N GLN A 39 -19.57 -4.15 25.15
CA GLN A 39 -19.19 -3.15 24.15
C GLN A 39 -18.00 -3.64 23.31
N SER A 40 -17.95 -3.21 22.05
CA SER A 40 -16.77 -3.37 21.20
C SER A 40 -15.98 -2.08 21.13
N GLY A 41 -14.67 -2.19 20.89
CA GLY A 41 -13.79 -1.02 20.73
C GLY A 41 -12.56 -1.35 19.92
N ILE A 42 -11.88 -0.31 19.47
CA ILE A 42 -10.63 -0.40 18.71
C ILE A 42 -9.52 0.25 19.55
N MET A 43 -8.49 -0.52 19.84
CA MET A 43 -7.26 -0.01 20.39
C MET A 43 -6.29 0.27 19.25
N ILE A 44 -5.74 1.49 19.19
CA ILE A 44 -4.86 1.93 18.10
C ILE A 44 -3.56 2.51 18.67
N ALA A 45 -2.44 2.28 17.99
CA ALA A 45 -1.16 2.89 18.38
C ALA A 45 -1.19 4.40 18.16
N GLY A 46 -0.85 5.17 19.22
CA GLY A 46 -1.02 6.63 19.25
C GLY A 46 -0.07 7.43 18.36
N ASN A 47 1.05 6.85 17.92
CA ASN A 47 2.09 7.52 17.14
C ASN A 47 1.96 7.35 15.62
N GLN A 48 0.80 6.93 15.12
CA GLN A 48 0.58 6.71 13.69
C GLN A 48 0.38 8.03 12.93
N GLU A 49 0.94 8.09 11.72
CA GLU A 49 0.61 9.14 10.75
C GLU A 49 -0.90 9.13 10.41
N PRO A 50 -1.51 10.30 10.16
CA PRO A 50 -2.96 10.40 9.97
C PRO A 50 -3.53 9.43 8.94
N GLY A 51 -2.91 9.30 7.76
CA GLY A 51 -3.36 8.40 6.72
C GLY A 51 -3.22 6.91 7.10
N ARG A 52 -2.20 6.56 7.87
CA ARG A 52 -2.02 5.20 8.39
C ARG A 52 -3.05 4.90 9.50
N ARG A 53 -3.24 5.85 10.42
CA ARG A 53 -4.25 5.74 11.48
C ARG A 53 -5.64 5.51 10.88
N ARG A 54 -5.98 6.28 9.85
CA ARG A 54 -7.25 6.16 9.14
C ARG A 54 -7.42 4.77 8.50
N PHE A 55 -6.35 4.24 7.88
CA PHE A 55 -6.38 2.88 7.31
C PHE A 55 -6.52 1.81 8.38
N SER A 56 -5.78 1.93 9.50
CA SER A 56 -5.90 1.00 10.62
C SER A 56 -7.32 0.94 11.19
N LEU A 57 -7.96 2.09 11.40
CA LEU A 57 -9.36 2.13 11.86
C LEU A 57 -10.33 1.50 10.85
N ALA A 58 -10.16 1.77 9.55
CA ALA A 58 -10.99 1.17 8.50
C ALA A 58 -10.79 -0.35 8.39
N HIS A 59 -9.57 -0.84 8.64
CA HIS A 59 -9.25 -2.27 8.69
C HIS A 59 -9.99 -2.96 9.85
N GLU A 60 -9.97 -2.36 11.06
CA GLU A 60 -10.70 -2.90 12.21
C GLU A 60 -12.22 -2.86 12.01
N LEU A 61 -12.74 -1.84 11.29
CA LEU A 61 -14.13 -1.83 10.83
C LEU A 61 -14.43 -3.00 9.88
N GLY A 62 -13.48 -3.37 9.01
CA GLY A 62 -13.59 -4.58 8.20
C GLY A 62 -13.78 -5.83 9.06
N HIS A 63 -12.96 -6.02 10.08
CA HIS A 63 -13.13 -7.12 11.03
C HIS A 63 -14.45 -7.04 11.79
N TYR A 64 -14.94 -5.84 12.08
CA TYR A 64 -16.20 -5.65 12.78
C TYR A 64 -17.41 -6.02 11.92
N HIS A 65 -17.44 -5.58 10.65
CA HIS A 65 -18.58 -5.73 9.76
C HIS A 65 -18.63 -7.05 8.99
N ILE A 66 -17.48 -7.68 8.70
CA ILE A 66 -17.45 -8.93 7.93
C ILE A 66 -17.92 -10.09 8.82
N PRO A 67 -19.06 -10.76 8.49
CA PRO A 67 -19.65 -11.77 9.36
C PRO A 67 -18.74 -12.96 9.64
N SER A 68 -17.92 -13.40 8.66
CA SER A 68 -16.97 -14.51 8.83
C SER A 68 -15.87 -14.24 9.84
N HIS A 69 -15.58 -12.95 10.14
CA HIS A 69 -14.56 -12.55 11.12
C HIS A 69 -15.08 -12.58 12.57
N GLN A 70 -16.39 -12.63 12.76
CA GLN A 70 -16.99 -12.66 14.09
C GLN A 70 -16.76 -13.99 14.85
N ALA A 71 -16.51 -15.07 14.12
CA ALA A 71 -16.25 -16.39 14.68
C ALA A 71 -14.82 -16.55 15.24
N VAL A 72 -13.92 -15.61 14.98
CA VAL A 72 -12.49 -15.68 15.30
C VAL A 72 -12.21 -14.91 16.61
N GLY A 73 -12.58 -15.50 17.75
CA GLY A 73 -12.17 -15.05 19.09
C GLY A 73 -12.64 -13.63 19.50
N SER A 74 -12.42 -13.30 20.78
CA SER A 74 -12.83 -12.02 21.37
C SER A 74 -11.86 -10.86 21.10
N THR A 75 -10.66 -11.15 20.61
CA THR A 75 -9.61 -10.15 20.30
C THR A 75 -8.89 -10.56 19.03
N LEU A 76 -8.97 -9.70 18.02
CA LEU A 76 -8.18 -9.83 16.79
C LEU A 76 -7.01 -8.85 16.88
N MET A 77 -5.79 -9.38 16.88
CA MET A 77 -4.56 -8.60 16.90
C MET A 77 -3.96 -8.61 15.49
N CYS A 78 -4.02 -7.47 14.83
CA CYS A 78 -3.54 -7.32 13.46
C CYS A 78 -2.08 -6.87 13.45
N ALA A 79 -1.17 -7.78 13.08
CA ALA A 79 0.24 -7.46 12.92
C ALA A 79 0.53 -7.00 11.48
N ASP A 80 1.41 -6.01 11.32
CA ASP A 80 1.87 -5.51 10.02
C ASP A 80 2.46 -6.61 9.10
N SER A 81 2.86 -7.76 9.68
CA SER A 81 3.44 -8.90 8.95
C SER A 81 2.42 -9.84 8.29
N ALA A 82 1.13 -9.73 8.62
CA ALA A 82 0.09 -10.64 8.12
C ALA A 82 -0.18 -10.51 6.61
N LEU A 83 0.27 -9.44 5.98
CA LEU A 83 0.18 -9.22 4.52
C LEU A 83 1.01 -10.21 3.67
N ARG A 84 1.83 -11.06 4.29
CA ARG A 84 2.86 -11.82 3.56
C ARG A 84 2.51 -13.25 3.19
N THR A 85 1.44 -13.85 3.76
CA THR A 85 1.12 -15.26 3.52
C THR A 85 -0.37 -15.46 3.26
N ARG A 86 -0.72 -15.82 2.02
CA ARG A 86 -2.10 -16.13 1.58
C ARG A 86 -2.58 -17.54 1.91
N SER A 87 -1.84 -18.34 2.67
CA SER A 87 -2.06 -19.79 2.77
C SER A 87 -2.77 -20.28 4.02
N SER A 88 -3.22 -19.39 4.92
CA SER A 88 -3.99 -19.74 6.11
C SER A 88 -5.32 -19.00 6.17
N ASP A 89 -6.30 -19.54 6.90
CA ASP A 89 -7.58 -18.85 7.13
C ASP A 89 -7.37 -17.49 7.79
N ALA A 90 -6.39 -17.36 8.69
CA ALA A 90 -6.01 -16.10 9.30
C ALA A 90 -5.54 -15.06 8.24
N ALA A 91 -4.69 -15.48 7.30
CA ALA A 91 -4.23 -14.58 6.24
C ALA A 91 -5.36 -14.15 5.30
N ARG A 92 -6.35 -15.01 5.04
CA ARG A 92 -7.54 -14.66 4.26
C ARG A 92 -8.39 -13.60 4.97
N ILE A 93 -8.60 -13.73 6.27
CA ILE A 93 -9.35 -12.79 7.10
C ILE A 93 -8.69 -11.41 7.09
N GLU A 94 -7.37 -11.34 7.26
CA GLU A 94 -6.61 -10.10 7.17
C GLU A 94 -6.70 -9.45 5.78
N TRP A 95 -6.69 -10.29 4.73
CA TRP A 95 -6.83 -9.83 3.35
C TRP A 95 -8.22 -9.21 3.10
N GLU A 96 -9.28 -9.88 3.56
CA GLU A 96 -10.66 -9.38 3.47
C GLU A 96 -10.84 -8.04 4.21
N ALA A 97 -10.22 -7.88 5.39
CA ALA A 97 -10.23 -6.62 6.13
C ALA A 97 -9.45 -5.50 5.42
N ASN A 98 -8.31 -5.82 4.80
CA ASN A 98 -7.56 -4.87 3.96
C ASN A 98 -8.33 -4.43 2.72
N ASP A 99 -9.00 -5.36 2.04
CA ASP A 99 -9.87 -5.05 0.89
C ASP A 99 -11.03 -4.14 1.30
N PHE A 100 -11.66 -4.45 2.44
CA PHE A 100 -12.72 -3.60 3.00
C PHE A 100 -12.20 -2.18 3.27
N ALA A 101 -11.07 -2.05 3.96
CA ALA A 101 -10.46 -0.74 4.26
C ALA A 101 -10.10 0.03 2.98
N THR A 102 -9.57 -0.66 1.99
CA THR A 102 -9.20 -0.07 0.70
C THR A 102 -10.42 0.43 -0.05
N GLU A 103 -11.49 -0.37 -0.14
CA GLU A 103 -12.74 0.05 -0.80
C GLU A 103 -13.46 1.15 -0.04
N LEU A 104 -13.44 1.10 1.29
CA LEU A 104 -14.04 2.15 2.12
C LEU A 104 -13.33 3.50 1.94
N LEU A 105 -12.00 3.52 1.99
CA LEU A 105 -11.21 4.76 1.96
C LEU A 105 -10.93 5.26 0.54
N MET A 106 -10.81 4.37 -0.43
CA MET A 106 -10.46 4.64 -1.83
C MET A 106 -11.38 3.85 -2.78
N PRO A 107 -12.70 4.18 -2.84
CA PRO A 107 -13.65 3.44 -3.66
C PRO A 107 -13.18 3.32 -5.11
N PHE A 108 -13.16 2.10 -5.67
CA PHE A 108 -12.57 1.80 -6.98
C PHE A 108 -13.05 2.76 -8.07
N ARG A 109 -14.35 2.96 -8.20
CA ARG A 109 -14.93 3.80 -9.26
C ARG A 109 -14.55 5.28 -9.14
N LEU A 110 -14.38 5.76 -7.92
CA LEU A 110 -14.03 7.16 -7.67
C LEU A 110 -12.54 7.36 -7.89
N PHE A 111 -11.72 6.49 -7.31
CA PHE A 111 -10.28 6.56 -7.39
C PHE A 111 -9.76 6.37 -8.83
N SER A 112 -10.26 5.38 -9.58
CA SER A 112 -9.86 5.17 -10.98
C SER A 112 -10.20 6.37 -11.87
N ARG A 113 -11.35 7.04 -11.64
CA ARG A 113 -11.70 8.27 -12.37
C ARG A 113 -10.73 9.42 -12.08
N ASP A 114 -10.23 9.49 -10.85
CA ASP A 114 -9.23 10.50 -10.46
C ASP A 114 -7.85 10.16 -11.01
N VAL A 115 -7.51 8.88 -11.13
CA VAL A 115 -6.26 8.39 -11.77
C VAL A 115 -6.28 8.62 -13.28
N GLU A 116 -7.37 8.32 -13.99
CA GLU A 116 -7.50 8.46 -15.46
C GLU A 116 -7.17 9.87 -15.98
N ARG A 117 -7.22 10.87 -15.12
CA ARG A 117 -6.95 12.28 -15.48
C ARG A 117 -5.52 12.73 -15.16
N ARG A 118 -4.65 11.81 -14.77
CA ARG A 118 -3.30 12.10 -14.26
C ARG A 118 -2.27 11.13 -14.81
N ASP A 119 -1.05 11.60 -14.93
CA ASP A 119 0.08 10.75 -15.30
C ASP A 119 0.49 9.84 -14.14
N VAL A 120 1.04 8.67 -14.44
CA VAL A 120 1.64 7.78 -13.46
C VAL A 120 2.90 8.45 -12.89
N SER A 121 2.85 8.90 -11.64
CA SER A 121 3.96 9.59 -10.99
C SER A 121 3.74 9.69 -9.47
N PHE A 122 4.82 9.88 -8.70
CA PHE A 122 4.69 10.18 -7.26
C PHE A 122 4.04 11.54 -6.98
N LYS A 123 4.06 12.48 -7.92
CA LYS A 123 3.29 13.71 -7.79
C LYS A 123 1.78 13.41 -7.76
N THR A 124 1.32 12.52 -8.61
CA THR A 124 -0.07 12.04 -8.62
C THR A 124 -0.39 11.28 -7.32
N VAL A 125 0.49 10.36 -6.91
CA VAL A 125 0.33 9.63 -5.64
C VAL A 125 0.23 10.59 -4.46
N ALA A 126 1.11 11.58 -4.36
CA ALA A 126 1.08 12.58 -3.29
C ALA A 126 -0.20 13.42 -3.29
N THR A 127 -0.69 13.79 -4.48
CA THR A 127 -1.98 14.49 -4.61
C THR A 127 -3.13 13.62 -4.12
N LEU A 128 -3.21 12.35 -4.56
CA LEU A 128 -4.28 11.44 -4.18
C LEU A 128 -4.23 11.07 -2.69
N SER A 129 -3.04 10.94 -2.09
CA SER A 129 -2.88 10.62 -0.67
C SER A 129 -3.18 11.79 0.28
N SER A 130 -3.24 13.03 -0.23
CA SER A 130 -3.38 14.23 0.60
C SER A 130 -4.70 14.26 1.39
N SER A 131 -4.73 15.10 2.44
CA SER A 131 -5.93 15.34 3.27
C SER A 131 -7.12 15.89 2.49
N ASP A 132 -6.85 16.61 1.39
CA ASP A 132 -7.89 17.21 0.53
C ASP A 132 -8.48 16.21 -0.46
N MET A 133 -7.89 15.01 -0.55
CA MET A 133 -8.34 13.93 -1.43
C MET A 133 -8.78 12.71 -0.60
N TYR A 134 -7.94 11.69 -0.52
CA TYR A 134 -8.34 10.43 0.14
C TYR A 134 -7.84 10.30 1.58
N ASN A 135 -6.91 11.15 2.00
CA ASN A 135 -6.31 11.13 3.33
C ASN A 135 -5.83 9.74 3.76
N VAL A 136 -4.98 9.15 2.94
CA VAL A 136 -4.38 7.82 3.15
C VAL A 136 -2.85 7.89 3.09
N SER A 137 -2.16 6.82 3.48
CA SER A 137 -0.70 6.78 3.33
C SER A 137 -0.28 6.82 1.86
N LEU A 138 0.92 7.37 1.61
CA LEU A 138 1.50 7.42 0.26
C LEU A 138 1.60 6.02 -0.36
N THR A 139 1.96 5.01 0.45
CA THR A 139 2.04 3.61 0.00
C THR A 139 0.68 3.06 -0.40
N ALA A 140 -0.38 3.34 0.38
CA ALA A 140 -1.74 2.90 0.06
C ALA A 140 -2.25 3.56 -1.23
N ALA A 141 -2.02 4.87 -1.40
CA ALA A 141 -2.39 5.56 -2.63
C ALA A 141 -1.61 5.07 -3.86
N ALA A 142 -0.30 4.74 -3.71
CA ALA A 142 0.52 4.18 -4.78
C ALA A 142 0.04 2.78 -5.18
N TRP A 143 -0.29 1.94 -4.20
CA TRP A 143 -0.88 0.62 -4.44
C TRP A 143 -2.18 0.76 -5.24
N ARG A 144 -3.12 1.58 -4.74
CA ARG A 144 -4.43 1.77 -5.38
C ARG A 144 -4.31 2.38 -6.78
N LEU A 145 -3.34 3.27 -7.00
CA LEU A 145 -3.05 3.81 -8.33
C LEU A 145 -2.70 2.67 -9.30
N VAL A 146 -1.78 1.78 -8.93
CA VAL A 146 -1.37 0.66 -9.78
C VAL A 146 -2.52 -0.31 -10.05
N GLU A 147 -3.39 -0.57 -9.07
CA GLU A 147 -4.57 -1.42 -9.27
C GLU A 147 -5.60 -0.83 -10.24
N THR A 148 -5.73 0.50 -10.23
CA THR A 148 -6.83 1.19 -10.93
C THR A 148 -6.43 1.84 -12.23
N CYS A 149 -5.13 2.10 -12.48
CA CYS A 149 -4.68 2.74 -13.71
C CYS A 149 -4.73 1.77 -14.91
N ARG A 150 -4.85 2.36 -16.09
CA ARG A 150 -4.83 1.63 -17.37
C ARG A 150 -3.42 1.43 -17.92
N GLU A 151 -2.49 2.22 -17.42
CA GLU A 151 -1.09 2.16 -17.82
C GLU A 151 -0.44 0.83 -17.42
N VAL A 152 0.57 0.43 -18.17
CA VAL A 152 1.40 -0.71 -17.83
C VAL A 152 2.37 -0.28 -16.74
N CYS A 153 1.99 -0.44 -15.49
CA CYS A 153 2.77 0.02 -14.35
C CYS A 153 2.84 -1.01 -13.21
N ALA A 154 3.83 -0.83 -12.35
CA ALA A 154 4.02 -1.65 -11.16
C ALA A 154 4.57 -0.80 -10.01
N LEU A 155 4.29 -1.22 -8.79
CA LEU A 155 4.87 -0.71 -7.57
C LEU A 155 5.78 -1.78 -6.98
N VAL A 156 7.02 -1.43 -6.69
CA VAL A 156 7.96 -2.29 -5.97
C VAL A 156 8.31 -1.60 -4.66
N VAL A 157 8.16 -2.32 -3.58
CA VAL A 157 8.53 -1.84 -2.25
C VAL A 157 9.71 -2.65 -1.73
N SER A 158 10.75 -1.95 -1.33
CA SER A 158 11.92 -2.54 -0.70
C SER A 158 12.07 -2.08 0.75
N ILE A 159 12.54 -2.99 1.60
CA ILE A 159 12.87 -2.76 3.01
C ILE A 159 14.28 -3.31 3.23
N ASP A 160 15.11 -2.55 3.93
CA ASP A 160 16.52 -2.93 4.19
C ASP A 160 17.27 -3.31 2.91
N GLY A 161 17.02 -2.59 1.81
CA GLY A 161 17.67 -2.81 0.52
C GLY A 161 17.26 -4.08 -0.23
N LYS A 162 16.20 -4.77 0.20
CA LYS A 162 15.66 -5.96 -0.45
C LYS A 162 14.21 -5.75 -0.86
N VAL A 163 13.83 -6.32 -1.99
CA VAL A 163 12.42 -6.34 -2.42
C VAL A 163 11.57 -7.05 -1.37
N ALA A 164 10.63 -6.33 -0.79
CA ALA A 164 9.71 -6.85 0.22
C ALA A 164 8.43 -7.39 -0.42
N TRP A 165 7.88 -6.66 -1.37
CA TRP A 165 6.70 -7.04 -2.16
C TRP A 165 6.55 -6.13 -3.38
N SER A 166 5.68 -6.54 -4.31
CA SER A 166 5.32 -5.74 -5.48
C SER A 166 3.86 -5.93 -5.83
N VAL A 167 3.26 -4.92 -6.45
CA VAL A 167 1.94 -5.01 -7.08
C VAL A 167 2.05 -4.56 -8.54
N ARG A 168 1.23 -5.14 -9.39
CA ARG A 168 1.26 -4.93 -10.84
C ARG A 168 -0.12 -4.52 -11.33
N SER A 169 -0.18 -3.60 -12.29
CA SER A 169 -1.43 -3.30 -12.99
C SER A 169 -1.91 -4.52 -13.77
N ASN A 170 -3.19 -4.55 -14.11
CA ASN A 170 -3.78 -5.66 -14.87
C ASN A 170 -3.15 -5.87 -16.25
N SER A 171 -2.51 -4.83 -16.80
CA SER A 171 -1.82 -4.87 -18.10
C SER A 171 -0.34 -5.29 -18.00
N TRP A 172 0.24 -5.29 -16.80
CA TRP A 172 1.65 -5.65 -16.59
C TRP A 172 1.90 -7.15 -16.79
N ARG A 173 2.80 -7.52 -17.72
CA ARG A 173 3.20 -8.91 -18.01
C ARG A 173 4.70 -9.14 -17.93
N LEU A 174 5.45 -8.11 -17.48
CA LEU A 174 6.90 -8.12 -17.46
C LEU A 174 7.42 -8.75 -16.16
N PRO A 175 8.63 -9.35 -16.16
CA PRO A 175 9.21 -9.89 -14.94
C PRO A 175 9.59 -8.75 -13.97
N LEU A 176 9.51 -9.03 -12.68
CA LEU A 176 10.05 -8.19 -11.61
C LEU A 176 10.92 -9.05 -10.70
N PRO A 177 11.87 -8.46 -9.97
CA PRO A 177 12.68 -9.19 -9.00
C PRO A 177 11.80 -9.88 -7.95
N ASP A 178 12.19 -11.10 -7.58
CA ASP A 178 11.52 -11.87 -6.54
C ASP A 178 11.69 -11.21 -5.16
N VAL A 179 10.74 -11.51 -4.26
CA VAL A 179 10.81 -11.10 -2.85
C VAL A 179 12.08 -11.63 -2.20
N GLY A 180 12.75 -10.78 -1.43
CA GLY A 180 14.02 -11.07 -0.76
C GLY A 180 15.28 -10.79 -1.60
N ARG A 181 15.15 -10.53 -2.91
CA ARG A 181 16.27 -10.13 -3.75
C ARG A 181 16.72 -8.71 -3.41
N PRO A 182 18.03 -8.43 -3.49
CA PRO A 182 18.54 -7.06 -3.40
C PRO A 182 17.89 -6.15 -4.44
N VAL A 183 17.73 -4.88 -4.10
CA VAL A 183 17.35 -3.85 -5.08
C VAL A 183 18.41 -3.83 -6.20
N PRO A 184 18.01 -3.88 -7.48
CA PRO A 184 18.95 -3.96 -8.58
C PRO A 184 19.85 -2.72 -8.68
N VAL A 185 21.12 -2.92 -9.00
CA VAL A 185 22.08 -1.85 -9.23
C VAL A 185 21.69 -1.07 -10.49
N GLY A 186 21.90 0.24 -10.48
CA GLY A 186 21.52 1.13 -11.59
C GLY A 186 20.09 1.64 -11.55
N THR A 187 19.31 1.29 -10.51
CA THR A 187 17.97 1.83 -10.25
C THR A 187 18.04 3.13 -9.46
N MET A 188 17.01 3.97 -9.54
CA MET A 188 16.88 5.12 -8.64
C MET A 188 16.79 4.68 -7.17
N ALA A 189 16.13 3.55 -6.92
CA ALA A 189 16.07 2.97 -5.58
C ALA A 189 17.46 2.61 -5.04
N ALA A 190 18.35 2.04 -5.85
CA ALA A 190 19.73 1.74 -5.45
C ALA A 190 20.54 3.02 -5.16
N ALA A 191 20.37 4.07 -5.94
CA ALA A 191 21.00 5.36 -5.71
C ALA A 191 20.57 5.97 -4.37
N VAL A 192 19.28 5.88 -4.04
CA VAL A 192 18.73 6.33 -2.75
C VAL A 192 19.29 5.53 -1.58
N LEU A 193 19.49 4.20 -1.73
CA LEU A 193 20.13 3.36 -0.72
C LEU A 193 21.60 3.77 -0.47
N GLN A 194 22.27 4.33 -1.49
CA GLN A 194 23.65 4.84 -1.38
C GLN A 194 23.71 6.26 -0.82
N GLY A 195 22.58 6.84 -0.42
CA GLY A 195 22.48 8.16 0.18
C GLY A 195 22.24 9.31 -0.80
N GLU A 196 21.97 9.01 -2.06
CA GLU A 196 21.57 10.02 -3.03
C GLU A 196 20.15 10.50 -2.73
N ARG A 197 19.87 11.77 -3.06
CA ARG A 197 18.51 12.28 -2.91
C ARG A 197 17.62 11.74 -4.02
N PRO A 198 16.40 11.25 -3.69
CA PRO A 198 15.44 10.89 -4.72
C PRO A 198 15.19 12.07 -5.64
N LEU A 199 15.21 11.83 -6.94
CA LEU A 199 14.85 12.86 -7.91
C LEU A 199 13.33 13.10 -7.84
N SER A 200 12.93 14.37 -7.97
CA SER A 200 11.52 14.76 -7.99
C SER A 200 10.79 14.37 -9.27
N ARG A 201 11.52 13.87 -10.26
CA ARG A 201 11.02 13.43 -11.56
C ARG A 201 11.36 11.97 -11.82
N ALA A 202 10.60 11.36 -12.70
CA ALA A 202 10.91 10.04 -13.22
C ALA A 202 12.16 10.07 -14.12
N GLU A 203 12.88 8.97 -14.11
CA GLU A 203 13.99 8.73 -15.02
C GLU A 203 13.69 7.53 -15.93
N ALA A 204 14.14 7.66 -17.20
CA ALA A 204 14.17 6.53 -18.10
C ALA A 204 15.38 5.65 -17.77
N LEU A 205 15.15 4.36 -17.62
CA LEU A 205 16.18 3.37 -17.32
C LEU A 205 16.27 2.32 -18.44
N ASP A 206 17.41 1.65 -18.50
CA ASP A 206 17.48 0.39 -19.23
C ASP A 206 16.46 -0.61 -18.66
N PRO A 207 15.52 -1.11 -19.47
CA PRO A 207 14.52 -2.03 -19.00
C PRO A 207 15.08 -3.25 -18.25
N LEU A 208 16.25 -3.75 -18.64
CA LEU A 208 16.90 -4.89 -18.01
C LEU A 208 17.35 -4.63 -16.57
N THR A 209 17.40 -3.36 -16.15
CA THR A 209 17.75 -2.99 -14.77
C THR A 209 16.73 -3.54 -13.77
N TRP A 210 15.43 -3.38 -14.04
CA TRP A 210 14.35 -3.90 -13.20
C TRP A 210 13.74 -5.21 -13.74
N LEU A 211 13.69 -5.34 -15.08
CA LEU A 211 12.94 -6.39 -15.76
C LEU A 211 13.88 -7.55 -16.09
N SER A 212 14.37 -8.22 -15.06
CA SER A 212 15.20 -9.42 -15.23
C SER A 212 14.46 -10.65 -14.72
N SER A 213 14.34 -11.70 -15.57
CA SER A 213 13.88 -12.99 -15.09
C SER A 213 15.00 -13.73 -14.38
N ALA A 214 14.66 -14.50 -13.34
CA ALA A 214 15.63 -15.29 -12.57
C ALA A 214 16.42 -16.30 -13.43
N ASP A 215 15.88 -16.69 -14.58
CA ASP A 215 16.50 -17.63 -15.54
C ASP A 215 17.23 -16.92 -16.69
N GLY A 216 17.28 -15.59 -16.71
CA GLY A 216 17.94 -14.78 -17.74
C GLY A 216 17.38 -14.91 -19.16
N ARG A 217 16.19 -15.52 -19.32
CA ARG A 217 15.58 -15.79 -20.64
C ARG A 217 14.78 -14.64 -21.20
N TRP A 218 14.38 -13.70 -20.34
CA TRP A 218 13.61 -12.55 -20.79
C TRP A 218 14.54 -11.53 -21.44
N VAL A 219 14.15 -11.07 -22.63
CA VAL A 219 14.85 -10.04 -23.40
C VAL A 219 13.89 -8.88 -23.63
N ALA A 220 14.33 -7.66 -23.37
CA ALA A 220 13.54 -6.47 -23.66
C ALA A 220 13.38 -6.27 -25.16
N SER A 221 12.19 -5.83 -25.59
CA SER A 221 12.01 -5.29 -26.93
C SER A 221 12.83 -3.99 -27.07
N GLU A 222 13.37 -3.71 -28.28
CA GLU A 222 14.13 -2.48 -28.54
C GLU A 222 13.29 -1.20 -28.36
N ASP A 223 11.97 -1.31 -28.53
CA ASP A 223 11.01 -0.23 -28.40
C ASP A 223 10.52 -0.01 -26.96
N LEU A 224 10.86 -0.91 -26.02
CA LEU A 224 10.42 -0.82 -24.63
C LEU A 224 11.16 0.30 -23.91
N ARG A 225 10.43 1.24 -23.34
CA ARG A 225 10.95 2.30 -22.47
C ARG A 225 10.43 2.09 -21.05
N LEU A 226 11.35 1.91 -20.10
CA LEU A 226 11.02 1.79 -18.68
C LEU A 226 11.32 3.12 -17.98
N PHE A 227 10.40 3.56 -17.16
CA PHE A 227 10.55 4.72 -16.30
C PHE A 227 10.44 4.31 -14.83
N GLU A 228 11.24 4.94 -13.99
CA GLU A 228 11.20 4.80 -12.55
C GLU A 228 11.01 6.16 -11.89
N SER A 229 10.18 6.18 -10.86
CA SER A 229 10.10 7.25 -9.88
C SER A 229 10.15 6.64 -8.49
N THR A 230 10.97 7.19 -7.60
CA THR A 230 11.28 6.58 -6.31
C THR A 230 11.03 7.54 -5.16
N HIS A 231 10.49 7.01 -4.06
CA HIS A 231 10.27 7.74 -2.82
C HIS A 231 10.80 6.94 -1.63
N ALA A 232 11.54 7.62 -0.75
CA ALA A 232 12.06 7.01 0.49
C ALA A 232 11.16 7.34 1.68
N ILE A 233 10.95 6.35 2.56
CA ILE A 233 10.33 6.52 3.87
C ILE A 233 11.36 6.11 4.93
N PRO A 234 12.25 7.04 5.34
CA PRO A 234 13.43 6.72 6.15
C PRO A 234 13.09 6.04 7.49
N ARG A 235 12.03 6.49 8.17
CA ARG A 235 11.60 5.91 9.46
C ARG A 235 11.22 4.42 9.39
N LEU A 236 10.87 3.90 8.20
CA LEU A 236 10.53 2.50 7.97
C LEU A 236 11.66 1.75 7.25
N ASN A 237 12.78 2.41 6.99
CA ASN A 237 13.86 1.92 6.12
C ASN A 237 13.33 1.37 4.78
N GLN A 238 12.29 2.05 4.27
CA GLN A 238 11.50 1.62 3.12
C GLN A 238 11.73 2.55 1.93
N ILE A 239 11.84 1.94 0.75
CA ILE A 239 11.84 2.64 -0.53
C ILE A 239 10.69 2.11 -1.37
N ILE A 240 9.98 3.03 -1.99
CA ILE A 240 8.85 2.75 -2.88
C ILE A 240 9.26 3.18 -4.27
N SER A 241 9.28 2.25 -5.25
CA SER A 241 9.57 2.52 -6.67
C SER A 241 8.32 2.29 -7.50
N LEU A 242 7.87 3.34 -8.16
CA LEU A 242 6.79 3.29 -9.14
C LEU A 242 7.44 3.15 -10.52
N LEU A 243 7.10 2.07 -11.21
CA LEU A 243 7.61 1.70 -12.52
C LEU A 243 6.49 1.78 -13.55
N TRP A 244 6.76 2.28 -14.75
CA TRP A 244 5.84 2.19 -15.86
C TRP A 244 6.60 2.09 -17.18
N VAL A 245 5.94 1.54 -18.19
CA VAL A 245 6.53 1.33 -19.49
C VAL A 245 5.67 1.98 -20.58
N HIS A 246 6.37 2.46 -21.62
CA HIS A 246 5.77 2.84 -22.88
C HIS A 246 6.38 1.99 -23.98
N GLU A 247 5.56 1.54 -24.91
CA GLU A 247 6.00 1.02 -26.22
C GLU A 247 5.91 2.16 -27.22
N SER A 248 7.01 2.40 -27.93
CA SER A 248 7.12 3.48 -28.93
C SER A 248 6.46 3.10 -30.22
#